data_76d39937b0e5e16724a189d0666f8de0
#
_entry.id   76d39937b0e5e16724a189d0666f8de0
#
_cell.length_a   1.000
_cell.length_b   1.000
_cell.length_c   1.000
_cell.angle_alpha   90.00
_cell.angle_beta   90.00
_cell.angle_gamma   90.00
#
_symmetry.space_group_name_H-M   'P 1'
#
loop_
_entity.id
_entity.type
_entity.pdbx_description
1 polymer ?
#
loop_
_entity_poly.entity_id
_entity_poly.type
_entity_poly.pdbx_seq_one_letter_code
_entity_poly.pdbx_strand_id
1 'polypeptide(L)'
;PLTIALHGLHRLQLKAGEHIAINGAGTIGLLAALTAIHYGAEPILIDLVEERLSFARSLGVRYTINLKNDNLVEKVREYTNGRMAECVMEASGANAAIRATLDIASHAGRIALTGWPKQETPLPTDMITKKELDVRGARTSAGEFEEAVDIIYNNKVPVRALLTKVISVDEAPAVLQDIEKNPGNYLKVNVLF
;
A
#
# COMPACT_ATOMS: atom_id res chain seq x y z
N PRO A 1 7.82 7.76 5.74
CA PRO A 1 6.87 6.82 5.14
C PRO A 1 7.01 6.67 3.63
N LEU A 2 7.26 7.80 2.89
CA LEU A 2 7.40 7.75 1.44
C LEU A 2 8.56 6.84 1.00
N THR A 3 9.70 6.89 1.67
CA THR A 3 10.84 6.01 1.39
C THR A 3 10.49 4.53 1.52
N ILE A 4 9.61 4.17 2.46
CA ILE A 4 9.14 2.78 2.63
C ILE A 4 8.26 2.36 1.45
N ALA A 5 7.37 3.25 1.03
CA ALA A 5 6.53 3.02 -0.15
C ALA A 5 7.38 2.85 -1.42
N LEU A 6 8.33 3.79 -1.66
CA LEU A 6 9.29 3.72 -2.76
C LEU A 6 10.08 2.42 -2.75
N HIS A 7 10.63 2.03 -1.58
CA HIS A 7 11.37 0.78 -1.47
C HIS A 7 10.54 -0.44 -1.88
N GLY A 8 9.28 -0.51 -1.43
CA GLY A 8 8.36 -1.57 -1.85
C GLY A 8 8.16 -1.60 -3.37
N LEU A 9 7.97 -0.44 -4.00
CA LEU A 9 7.80 -0.32 -5.46
C LEU A 9 9.08 -0.70 -6.22
N HIS A 10 10.26 -0.28 -5.73
CA HIS A 10 11.55 -0.67 -6.30
C HIS A 10 11.81 -2.17 -6.16
N ARG A 11 11.47 -2.76 -5.02
CA ARG A 11 11.55 -4.22 -4.84
C ARG A 11 10.68 -4.99 -5.83
N LEU A 12 9.55 -4.42 -6.23
CA LEU A 12 8.67 -4.95 -7.27
C LEU A 12 9.19 -4.71 -8.70
N GLN A 13 10.14 -3.79 -8.88
CA GLN A 13 10.57 -3.34 -10.21
C GLN A 13 9.36 -2.90 -11.05
N LEU A 14 8.46 -2.13 -10.42
CA LEU A 14 7.21 -1.67 -11.03
C LEU A 14 7.48 -0.90 -12.31
N LYS A 15 6.70 -1.19 -13.35
CA LYS A 15 6.80 -0.54 -14.66
C LYS A 15 5.51 0.21 -15.01
N ALA A 16 5.65 1.23 -15.84
CA ALA A 16 4.48 1.91 -16.40
C ALA A 16 3.56 0.94 -17.14
N GLY A 17 2.24 1.11 -16.97
CA GLY A 17 1.21 0.26 -17.56
C GLY A 17 0.92 -1.04 -16.82
N GLU A 18 1.70 -1.40 -15.79
CA GLU A 18 1.40 -2.58 -14.97
C GLU A 18 0.32 -2.28 -13.93
N HIS A 19 -0.48 -3.29 -13.58
CA HIS A 19 -1.37 -3.23 -12.43
C HIS A 19 -0.61 -3.63 -11.16
N ILE A 20 -0.78 -2.83 -10.12
CA ILE A 20 -0.27 -3.14 -8.80
C ILE A 20 -1.41 -3.22 -7.80
N ALA A 21 -1.65 -4.40 -7.21
CA ALA A 21 -2.56 -4.57 -6.10
C ALA A 21 -1.84 -4.23 -4.78
N ILE A 22 -2.43 -3.34 -3.96
CA ILE A 22 -1.84 -2.86 -2.72
C ILE A 22 -2.78 -3.18 -1.57
N ASN A 23 -2.38 -4.09 -0.69
CA ASN A 23 -3.13 -4.46 0.52
C ASN A 23 -2.83 -3.48 1.66
N GLY A 24 -3.87 -2.74 2.07
CA GLY A 24 -3.82 -1.73 3.13
C GLY A 24 -3.79 -0.29 2.60
N ALA A 25 -4.83 0.49 2.88
CA ALA A 25 -4.93 1.91 2.58
C ALA A 25 -4.49 2.81 3.76
N GLY A 26 -3.52 2.35 4.53
CA GLY A 26 -2.80 3.18 5.50
C GLY A 26 -1.82 4.13 4.82
N THR A 27 -1.05 4.87 5.62
CA THR A 27 -0.09 5.87 5.10
C THR A 27 0.86 5.30 4.03
N ILE A 28 1.41 4.09 4.26
CA ILE A 28 2.38 3.49 3.34
C ILE A 28 1.69 3.02 2.05
N GLY A 29 0.58 2.30 2.16
CA GLY A 29 -0.13 1.80 0.98
C GLY A 29 -0.71 2.91 0.12
N LEU A 30 -1.24 3.97 0.74
CA LEU A 30 -1.74 5.14 0.00
C LEU A 30 -0.60 5.89 -0.71
N LEU A 31 0.55 6.10 -0.04
CA LEU A 31 1.74 6.67 -0.68
C LEU A 31 2.24 5.80 -1.83
N ALA A 32 2.23 4.47 -1.67
CA ALA A 32 2.60 3.55 -2.74
C ALA A 32 1.64 3.65 -3.93
N ALA A 33 0.32 3.73 -3.69
CA ALA A 33 -0.66 3.88 -4.76
C ALA A 33 -0.48 5.19 -5.54
N LEU A 34 -0.31 6.31 -4.84
CA LEU A 34 -0.09 7.61 -5.46
C LEU A 34 1.24 7.69 -6.22
N THR A 35 2.29 7.05 -5.69
CA THR A 35 3.58 6.97 -6.39
C THR A 35 3.51 6.03 -7.60
N ALA A 36 2.76 4.94 -7.52
CA ALA A 36 2.51 4.07 -8.66
C ALA A 36 1.82 4.82 -9.81
N ILE A 37 0.85 5.68 -9.52
CA ILE A 37 0.25 6.58 -10.52
C ILE A 37 1.31 7.50 -11.14
N HIS A 38 2.17 8.09 -10.30
CA HIS A 38 3.27 8.93 -10.80
C HIS A 38 4.23 8.18 -11.73
N TYR A 39 4.45 6.89 -11.50
CA TYR A 39 5.26 6.03 -12.37
C TYR A 39 4.49 5.53 -13.61
N GLY A 40 3.22 5.91 -13.77
CA GLY A 40 2.39 5.49 -14.89
C GLY A 40 1.83 4.08 -14.77
N ALA A 41 1.82 3.50 -13.56
CA ALA A 41 1.19 2.22 -13.27
C ALA A 41 -0.25 2.39 -12.78
N GLU A 42 -1.02 1.32 -12.76
CA GLU A 42 -2.44 1.28 -12.39
C GLU A 42 -2.63 0.64 -11.00
N PRO A 43 -2.70 1.42 -9.90
CA PRO A 43 -2.90 0.84 -8.58
C PRO A 43 -4.35 0.38 -8.35
N ILE A 44 -4.48 -0.77 -7.69
CA ILE A 44 -5.72 -1.32 -7.13
C ILE A 44 -5.53 -1.32 -5.61
N LEU A 45 -6.14 -0.37 -4.91
CA LEU A 45 -5.96 -0.20 -3.47
C LEU A 45 -7.04 -0.96 -2.70
N ILE A 46 -6.64 -1.75 -1.72
CA ILE A 46 -7.49 -2.73 -1.02
C ILE A 46 -7.47 -2.43 0.48
N ASP A 47 -8.64 -2.28 1.10
CA ASP A 47 -8.78 -2.09 2.55
C ASP A 47 -10.13 -2.57 3.06
N LEU A 48 -10.32 -2.56 4.38
CA LEU A 48 -11.60 -2.81 5.07
C LEU A 48 -12.36 -1.52 5.39
N VAL A 49 -11.69 -0.35 5.31
CA VAL A 49 -12.19 0.94 5.78
C VAL A 49 -12.57 1.79 4.56
N GLU A 50 -13.89 1.97 4.35
CA GLU A 50 -14.43 2.69 3.19
C GLU A 50 -13.98 4.15 3.14
N GLU A 51 -13.85 4.80 4.28
CA GLU A 51 -13.40 6.19 4.37
C GLU A 51 -11.99 6.38 3.80
N ARG A 52 -11.09 5.42 4.04
CA ARG A 52 -9.73 5.42 3.46
C ARG A 52 -9.74 5.22 1.95
N LEU A 53 -10.59 4.31 1.47
CA LEU A 53 -10.75 4.05 0.04
C LEU A 53 -11.39 5.26 -0.67
N SER A 54 -12.40 5.88 -0.06
CA SER A 54 -13.01 7.10 -0.57
C SER A 54 -12.01 8.26 -0.64
N PHE A 55 -11.19 8.41 0.39
CA PHE A 55 -10.10 9.39 0.38
C PHE A 55 -9.08 9.10 -0.73
N ALA A 56 -8.68 7.85 -0.92
CA ALA A 56 -7.78 7.46 -2.01
C ALA A 56 -8.36 7.81 -3.39
N ARG A 57 -9.67 7.57 -3.61
CA ARG A 57 -10.36 7.96 -4.85
C ARG A 57 -10.34 9.47 -5.08
N SER A 58 -10.51 10.27 -4.02
CA SER A 58 -10.41 11.74 -4.12
C SER A 58 -9.03 12.24 -4.51
N LEU A 59 -7.98 11.42 -4.31
CA LEU A 59 -6.60 11.68 -4.71
C LEU A 59 -6.21 11.07 -6.06
N GLY A 60 -7.16 10.45 -6.79
CA GLY A 60 -6.95 9.92 -8.13
C GLY A 60 -6.71 8.42 -8.23
N VAL A 61 -6.81 7.65 -7.14
CA VAL A 61 -6.76 6.19 -7.19
C VAL A 61 -8.06 5.68 -7.82
N ARG A 62 -7.98 5.16 -9.05
CA ARG A 62 -9.14 4.75 -9.83
C ARG A 62 -9.79 3.47 -9.30
N TYR A 63 -9.00 2.48 -8.94
CA TYR A 63 -9.48 1.17 -8.55
C TYR A 63 -9.31 0.96 -7.04
N THR A 64 -10.41 0.69 -6.37
CA THR A 64 -10.43 0.39 -4.93
C THR A 64 -11.30 -0.83 -4.67
N ILE A 65 -10.92 -1.64 -3.66
CA ILE A 65 -11.66 -2.84 -3.26
C ILE A 65 -11.90 -2.77 -1.75
N ASN A 66 -13.18 -2.81 -1.35
CA ASN A 66 -13.56 -2.89 0.05
C ASN A 66 -13.85 -4.36 0.42
N LEU A 67 -12.95 -4.97 1.18
CA LEU A 67 -13.05 -6.39 1.56
C LEU A 67 -14.28 -6.76 2.41
N LYS A 68 -15.04 -5.77 2.92
CA LYS A 68 -16.31 -6.02 3.60
C LYS A 68 -17.45 -6.32 2.63
N ASN A 69 -17.35 -5.81 1.40
CA ASN A 69 -18.44 -5.81 0.43
C ASN A 69 -18.07 -6.52 -0.87
N ASP A 70 -16.77 -6.61 -1.19
CA ASP A 70 -16.28 -7.08 -2.47
C ASP A 70 -15.57 -8.45 -2.34
N ASN A 71 -15.69 -9.27 -3.40
CA ASN A 71 -14.84 -10.44 -3.56
C ASN A 71 -13.49 -9.98 -4.16
N LEU A 72 -12.42 -10.14 -3.39
CA LEU A 72 -11.09 -9.67 -3.74
C LEU A 72 -10.60 -10.19 -5.10
N VAL A 73 -10.66 -11.51 -5.29
CA VAL A 73 -10.12 -12.17 -6.50
C VAL A 73 -10.92 -11.79 -7.74
N GLU A 74 -12.25 -11.72 -7.63
CA GLU A 74 -13.13 -11.33 -8.72
C GLU A 74 -12.89 -9.88 -9.13
N LYS A 75 -12.75 -8.96 -8.16
CA LYS A 75 -12.49 -7.55 -8.44
C LYS A 75 -11.11 -7.31 -9.06
N VAL A 76 -10.07 -7.95 -8.55
CA VAL A 76 -8.75 -7.85 -9.19
C VAL A 76 -8.80 -8.41 -10.61
N ARG A 77 -9.47 -9.53 -10.83
CA ARG A 77 -9.65 -10.11 -12.18
C ARG A 77 -10.40 -9.15 -13.11
N GLU A 78 -11.47 -8.52 -12.63
CA GLU A 78 -12.25 -7.52 -13.37
C GLU A 78 -11.37 -6.34 -13.80
N TYR A 79 -10.65 -5.72 -12.86
CA TYR A 79 -9.83 -4.54 -13.11
C TYR A 79 -8.61 -4.79 -13.99
N THR A 80 -8.13 -6.04 -14.03
CA THR A 80 -6.97 -6.46 -14.83
C THR A 80 -7.33 -7.18 -16.12
N ASN A 81 -8.60 -7.15 -16.54
CA ASN A 81 -9.10 -7.86 -17.71
C ASN A 81 -8.71 -9.36 -17.71
N GLY A 82 -8.82 -10.01 -16.55
CA GLY A 82 -8.57 -11.45 -16.37
C GLY A 82 -7.11 -11.83 -16.07
N ARG A 83 -6.14 -10.92 -16.23
CA ARG A 83 -4.70 -11.23 -16.11
C ARG A 83 -4.18 -11.34 -14.69
N MET A 84 -4.91 -10.81 -13.71
CA MET A 84 -4.47 -10.59 -12.33
C MET A 84 -3.37 -9.50 -12.25
N ALA A 85 -2.94 -9.13 -11.03
CA ALA A 85 -1.98 -8.05 -10.84
C ALA A 85 -0.54 -8.52 -11.11
N GLU A 86 0.18 -7.83 -11.98
CA GLU A 86 1.60 -8.09 -12.26
C GLU A 86 2.49 -7.84 -11.03
N CYS A 87 2.07 -6.89 -10.18
CA CYS A 87 2.71 -6.56 -8.93
C CYS A 87 1.72 -6.61 -7.76
N VAL A 88 2.15 -7.10 -6.61
CA VAL A 88 1.37 -7.05 -5.37
C VAL A 88 2.24 -6.50 -4.25
N MET A 89 1.79 -5.44 -3.57
CA MET A 89 2.44 -4.91 -2.38
C MET A 89 1.57 -5.18 -1.15
N GLU A 90 2.12 -5.86 -0.18
CA GLU A 90 1.48 -6.05 1.12
C GLU A 90 1.96 -4.97 2.09
N ALA A 91 1.07 -4.07 2.53
CA ALA A 91 1.40 -2.92 3.38
C ALA A 91 0.56 -2.85 4.67
N SER A 92 -0.23 -3.89 4.96
CA SER A 92 -1.09 -3.94 6.16
C SER A 92 -0.48 -4.72 7.32
N GLY A 93 0.33 -5.74 7.04
CA GLY A 93 0.85 -6.69 8.01
C GLY A 93 -0.18 -7.70 8.53
N ALA A 94 -1.40 -7.72 7.97
CA ALA A 94 -2.43 -8.68 8.36
C ALA A 94 -2.16 -10.04 7.71
N ASN A 95 -2.16 -11.12 8.50
CA ASN A 95 -1.88 -12.47 8.01
C ASN A 95 -2.79 -12.87 6.83
N ALA A 96 -4.09 -12.52 6.89
CA ALA A 96 -5.02 -12.79 5.80
C ALA A 96 -4.64 -12.04 4.51
N ALA A 97 -4.19 -10.77 4.62
CA ALA A 97 -3.77 -9.98 3.49
C ALA A 97 -2.45 -10.49 2.88
N ILE A 98 -1.49 -10.90 3.72
CA ILE A 98 -0.25 -11.54 3.28
C ILE A 98 -0.57 -12.81 2.48
N ARG A 99 -1.44 -13.68 3.03
CA ARG A 99 -1.88 -14.92 2.36
C ARG A 99 -2.53 -14.62 1.00
N ALA A 100 -3.42 -13.63 0.96
CA ALA A 100 -4.17 -13.27 -0.25
C ALA A 100 -3.28 -12.73 -1.39
N THR A 101 -2.05 -12.28 -1.12
CA THR A 101 -1.13 -11.80 -2.17
C THR A 101 -0.89 -12.86 -3.24
N LEU A 102 -0.82 -14.14 -2.84
CA LEU A 102 -0.60 -15.26 -3.77
C LEU A 102 -1.80 -15.50 -4.68
N ASP A 103 -3.02 -15.22 -4.19
CA ASP A 103 -4.25 -15.44 -4.95
C ASP A 103 -4.42 -14.39 -6.04
N ILE A 104 -4.08 -13.11 -5.74
CA ILE A 104 -4.30 -11.95 -6.62
C ILE A 104 -3.13 -11.61 -7.54
N ALA A 105 -1.94 -12.18 -7.32
CA ALA A 105 -0.82 -12.04 -8.24
C ALA A 105 -1.06 -12.81 -9.55
N SER A 106 -0.62 -12.25 -10.66
CA SER A 106 -0.58 -12.94 -11.96
C SER A 106 0.45 -14.09 -11.96
N HIS A 107 0.45 -14.93 -13.00
CA HIS A 107 1.59 -15.81 -13.25
C HIS A 107 2.85 -14.98 -13.51
N ALA A 108 4.00 -15.46 -13.05
CA ALA A 108 5.28 -14.73 -13.01
C ALA A 108 5.18 -13.36 -12.33
N GLY A 109 4.19 -13.18 -11.43
CA GLY A 109 3.96 -11.96 -10.68
C GLY A 109 4.99 -11.72 -9.59
N ARG A 110 5.15 -10.47 -9.20
CA ARG A 110 6.10 -10.02 -8.18
C ARG A 110 5.35 -9.54 -6.94
N ILE A 111 5.76 -10.03 -5.78
CA ILE A 111 5.14 -9.70 -4.49
C ILE A 111 6.18 -9.06 -3.58
N ALA A 112 5.87 -7.88 -3.03
CA ALA A 112 6.67 -7.23 -1.99
C ALA A 112 5.93 -7.27 -0.66
N LEU A 113 6.52 -7.90 0.34
CA LEU A 113 6.03 -7.93 1.70
C LEU A 113 6.67 -6.79 2.48
N THR A 114 5.92 -5.71 2.72
CA THR A 114 6.36 -4.49 3.43
C THR A 114 5.75 -4.41 4.82
N GLY A 115 4.52 -4.91 4.98
CA GLY A 115 3.84 -4.98 6.26
C GLY A 115 4.52 -5.95 7.22
N TRP A 116 4.48 -5.66 8.52
CA TRP A 116 5.08 -6.49 9.56
C TRP A 116 4.00 -7.32 10.27
N PRO A 117 3.94 -8.64 10.05
CA PRO A 117 2.93 -9.48 10.72
C PRO A 117 3.27 -9.63 12.22
N LYS A 118 2.23 -9.67 13.04
CA LYS A 118 2.36 -9.89 14.49
C LYS A 118 2.61 -11.36 14.85
N GLN A 119 2.28 -12.26 13.95
CA GLN A 119 2.39 -13.70 14.12
C GLN A 119 2.88 -14.34 12.83
N GLU A 120 3.33 -15.58 12.89
CA GLU A 120 3.69 -16.35 11.72
C GLU A 120 2.52 -16.46 10.73
N THR A 121 2.83 -16.32 9.45
CA THR A 121 1.85 -16.45 8.37
C THR A 121 2.14 -17.70 7.55
N PRO A 122 1.35 -18.77 7.69
CA PRO A 122 1.47 -19.93 6.82
C PRO A 122 1.15 -19.56 5.37
N LEU A 123 2.05 -19.86 4.45
CA LEU A 123 1.85 -19.66 3.01
C LEU A 123 1.81 -21.00 2.27
N PRO A 124 0.88 -21.19 1.31
CA PRO A 124 0.87 -22.34 0.42
C PRO A 124 1.99 -22.20 -0.62
N THR A 125 3.13 -22.78 -0.33
CA THR A 125 4.33 -22.66 -1.17
C THR A 125 4.18 -23.32 -2.56
N ASP A 126 3.24 -24.25 -2.71
CA ASP A 126 2.84 -24.81 -3.99
C ASP A 126 2.30 -23.73 -4.95
N MET A 127 1.60 -22.72 -4.42
CA MET A 127 1.12 -21.59 -5.22
C MET A 127 2.27 -20.73 -5.74
N ILE A 128 3.34 -20.56 -4.97
CA ILE A 128 4.54 -19.83 -5.40
C ILE A 128 5.16 -20.54 -6.59
N THR A 129 5.35 -21.86 -6.48
CA THR A 129 5.89 -22.68 -7.56
C THR A 129 4.96 -22.73 -8.77
N LYS A 130 3.66 -22.96 -8.56
CA LYS A 130 2.66 -23.11 -9.64
C LYS A 130 2.51 -21.84 -10.48
N LYS A 131 2.59 -20.67 -9.85
CA LYS A 131 2.47 -19.38 -10.54
C LYS A 131 3.83 -18.75 -10.87
N GLU A 132 4.96 -19.39 -10.54
CA GLU A 132 6.31 -18.85 -10.73
C GLU A 132 6.48 -17.46 -10.09
N LEU A 133 6.00 -17.31 -8.85
CA LEU A 133 5.97 -16.02 -8.18
C LEU A 133 7.35 -15.62 -7.62
N ASP A 134 7.69 -14.35 -7.77
CA ASP A 134 8.85 -13.72 -7.15
C ASP A 134 8.40 -13.01 -5.86
N VAL A 135 8.69 -13.61 -4.70
CA VAL A 135 8.29 -13.08 -3.37
C VAL A 135 9.49 -12.43 -2.69
N ARG A 136 9.39 -11.14 -2.41
CA ARG A 136 10.48 -10.32 -1.88
C ARG A 136 10.08 -9.63 -0.57
N GLY A 137 10.97 -9.64 0.41
CA GLY A 137 10.87 -8.75 1.56
C GLY A 137 11.22 -7.30 1.16
N ALA A 138 10.50 -6.32 1.70
CA ALA A 138 10.76 -4.90 1.52
C ALA A 138 10.71 -4.19 2.88
N ARG A 139 11.87 -3.97 3.49
CA ARG A 139 11.94 -3.36 4.81
C ARG A 139 12.56 -1.97 4.76
N THR A 140 11.86 -1.00 5.33
CA THR A 140 12.30 0.38 5.54
C THR A 140 12.67 1.08 4.23
N SER A 141 13.94 1.30 3.98
CA SER A 141 14.47 1.98 2.78
C SER A 141 15.92 1.58 2.56
N ALA A 142 16.38 1.63 1.31
CA ALA A 142 17.74 1.33 0.91
C ALA A 142 18.17 2.25 -0.26
N GLY A 143 18.27 3.57 0.02
CA GLY A 143 18.71 4.57 -0.97
C GLY A 143 17.59 5.49 -1.49
N GLU A 144 16.32 5.34 -1.07
CA GLU A 144 15.19 6.09 -1.61
C GLU A 144 15.02 7.51 -1.06
N PHE A 145 15.94 8.00 -0.21
CA PHE A 145 15.77 9.32 0.41
C PHE A 145 15.86 10.47 -0.58
N GLU A 146 16.78 10.44 -1.51
CA GLU A 146 16.94 11.49 -2.52
C GLU A 146 15.70 11.60 -3.41
N GLU A 147 15.20 10.46 -3.88
CA GLU A 147 13.97 10.40 -4.67
C GLU A 147 12.75 10.87 -3.87
N ALA A 148 12.63 10.47 -2.61
CA ALA A 148 11.54 10.92 -1.75
C ALA A 148 11.56 12.44 -1.56
N VAL A 149 12.74 13.04 -1.39
CA VAL A 149 12.90 14.51 -1.29
C VAL A 149 12.51 15.17 -2.61
N ASP A 150 12.95 14.63 -3.74
CA ASP A 150 12.62 15.17 -5.06
C ASP A 150 11.10 15.12 -5.33
N ILE A 151 10.44 14.00 -4.99
CA ILE A 151 8.99 13.85 -5.12
C ILE A 151 8.24 14.88 -4.27
N ILE A 152 8.67 15.09 -3.02
CA ILE A 152 8.03 16.04 -2.09
C ILE A 152 8.29 17.48 -2.54
N TYR A 153 9.53 17.82 -2.86
CA TYR A 153 9.95 19.17 -3.22
C TYR A 153 9.26 19.65 -4.50
N ASN A 154 9.18 18.79 -5.50
CA ASN A 154 8.56 19.09 -6.78
C ASN A 154 7.06 18.78 -6.86
N ASN A 155 6.42 18.43 -5.72
CA ASN A 155 4.99 18.10 -5.62
C ASN A 155 4.52 17.05 -6.66
N LYS A 156 5.36 16.06 -6.97
CA LYS A 156 5.06 14.99 -7.94
C LYS A 156 3.96 14.06 -7.46
N VAL A 157 3.82 13.93 -6.14
CA VAL A 157 2.79 13.15 -5.45
C VAL A 157 2.18 14.04 -4.36
N PRO A 158 0.85 14.02 -4.14
CA PRO A 158 0.18 14.87 -3.16
C PRO A 158 0.38 14.39 -1.71
N VAL A 159 1.64 14.25 -1.28
CA VAL A 159 2.00 13.69 0.04
C VAL A 159 1.45 14.51 1.21
N ARG A 160 1.27 15.82 1.02
CA ARG A 160 0.73 16.72 2.06
C ARG A 160 -0.73 16.43 2.39
N ALA A 161 -1.49 15.87 1.45
CA ALA A 161 -2.89 15.51 1.67
C ALA A 161 -3.04 14.41 2.73
N LEU A 162 -1.99 13.60 2.96
CA LEU A 162 -2.02 12.55 3.98
C LEU A 162 -1.76 13.08 5.39
N LEU A 163 -1.34 14.34 5.54
CA LEU A 163 -1.08 14.94 6.84
C LEU A 163 -2.40 15.31 7.51
N THR A 164 -2.88 14.42 8.36
CA THR A 164 -4.17 14.56 9.04
C THR A 164 -4.13 15.66 10.12
N LYS A 165 -3.00 15.78 10.83
CA LYS A 165 -2.86 16.75 11.91
C LYS A 165 -1.41 17.16 12.09
N VAL A 166 -1.23 18.44 12.46
CA VAL A 166 0.03 19.00 12.95
C VAL A 166 -0.22 19.48 14.36
N ILE A 167 0.60 19.06 15.30
CA ILE A 167 0.42 19.32 16.73
C ILE A 167 1.71 19.79 17.38
N SER A 168 1.60 20.44 18.53
CA SER A 168 2.73 20.68 19.43
C SER A 168 3.08 19.43 20.24
N VAL A 169 4.24 19.43 20.88
CA VAL A 169 4.67 18.35 21.79
C VAL A 169 3.67 18.17 22.94
N ASP A 170 3.13 19.25 23.48
CA ASP A 170 2.21 19.22 24.62
C ASP A 170 0.88 18.53 24.29
N GLU A 171 0.45 18.57 23.03
CA GLU A 171 -0.76 17.91 22.55
C GLU A 171 -0.56 16.40 22.29
N ALA A 172 0.70 15.93 22.18
CA ALA A 172 1.01 14.57 21.78
C ALA A 172 0.35 13.48 22.66
N PRO A 173 0.30 13.58 24.01
CA PRO A 173 -0.35 12.57 24.84
C PRO A 173 -1.84 12.42 24.55
N ALA A 174 -2.56 13.53 24.38
CA ALA A 174 -3.99 13.51 24.08
C ALA A 174 -4.29 12.95 22.70
N VAL A 175 -3.48 13.33 21.70
CA VAL A 175 -3.63 12.84 20.33
C VAL A 175 -3.29 11.36 20.21
N LEU A 176 -2.29 10.85 20.94
CA LEU A 176 -1.98 9.42 20.97
C LEU A 176 -3.14 8.60 21.54
N GLN A 177 -3.78 9.08 22.63
CA GLN A 177 -4.97 8.42 23.18
C GLN A 177 -6.15 8.44 22.19
N ASP A 178 -6.31 9.50 21.42
CA ASP A 178 -7.35 9.58 20.40
C ASP A 178 -7.06 8.65 19.22
N ILE A 179 -5.80 8.53 18.78
CA ILE A 179 -5.37 7.56 17.75
C ILE A 179 -5.69 6.12 18.18
N GLU A 180 -5.48 5.77 19.45
CA GLU A 180 -5.81 4.44 19.95
C GLU A 180 -7.31 4.14 19.88
N LYS A 181 -8.14 5.13 20.21
CA LYS A 181 -9.60 4.99 20.20
C LYS A 181 -10.20 5.07 18.80
N ASN A 182 -9.64 5.91 17.95
CA ASN A 182 -10.17 6.29 16.65
C ASN A 182 -9.09 6.19 15.54
N PRO A 183 -8.45 5.03 15.33
CA PRO A 183 -7.32 4.90 14.40
C PRO A 183 -7.69 5.20 12.94
N GLY A 184 -8.97 5.10 12.58
CA GLY A 184 -9.48 5.42 11.24
C GLY A 184 -9.41 6.90 10.88
N ASN A 185 -9.37 7.79 11.89
CA ASN A 185 -9.34 9.24 11.68
C ASN A 185 -7.95 9.79 11.35
N TYR A 186 -6.92 8.95 11.45
CA TYR A 186 -5.54 9.38 11.32
C TYR A 186 -4.78 8.60 10.26
N LEU A 187 -4.13 9.32 9.35
CA LEU A 187 -3.14 8.75 8.42
C LEU A 187 -1.72 9.14 8.87
N LYS A 188 -1.48 10.44 9.03
CA LYS A 188 -0.18 10.95 9.47
C LYS A 188 -0.37 12.14 10.41
N VAL A 189 0.29 12.11 11.55
CA VAL A 189 0.40 13.24 12.48
C VAL A 189 1.86 13.68 12.53
N ASN A 190 2.10 14.98 12.42
CA ASN A 190 3.41 15.59 12.64
C ASN A 190 3.40 16.35 13.95
N VAL A 191 4.48 16.18 14.72
CA VAL A 191 4.71 16.92 15.98
C VAL A 191 5.76 17.99 15.70
N LEU A 192 5.46 19.24 16.08
CA LEU A 192 6.38 20.37 16.01
C LEU A 192 6.99 20.60 17.40
N PHE A 193 8.29 20.85 17.42
CA PHE A 193 9.08 21.17 18.61
C PHE A 193 9.37 22.67 18.68
#